data_e2351702de4a6d78d579cfdc38822f3b
#
_entry.id   e2351702de4a6d78d579cfdc38822f3b
#
_cell.length_a   1.000
_cell.length_b   1.000
_cell.length_c   1.000
_cell.angle_alpha   90.00
_cell.angle_beta   90.00
_cell.angle_gamma   90.00
#
_symmetry.space_group_name_H-M   'P 1'
#
loop_
_entity.id
_entity.type
_entity.pdbx_description
1 polymer ?
#
loop_
_entity_poly.entity_id
_entity_poly.type
_entity_poly.pdbx_seq_one_letter_code
_entity_poly.pdbx_strand_id
1 'polypeptide(L)'
;ELLHKGGKKMAFAGVFARPPKNSHEVLQPDAYINGEKLPPVAIPDLKQLLGNDYDVYDSGGIGQLDVRALLKQFGERKIADDLASAWQGGAYVTFHRKDKPAPAATTADLALLYVSRWKTPQAAEHFARFYTGAVSQRYRSATAQPAPACAGSSCPVASAQIATEEGPVIVEQWADNSVVVSESFDSSMAAKIQSALRDGSAGAHAANYSQEEIGLGLFDVPAFRAFAEGIGAKIAQEIVRNSGR
;
A
#
# COMPACT_ATOMS: atom_id res chain seq x y z
N GLU A 1 12.83 19.83 13.96
CA GLU A 1 12.21 19.20 15.15
C GLU A 1 13.13 18.13 15.77
N LEU A 2 13.63 17.15 14.98
CA LEU A 2 14.63 16.15 15.41
C LEU A 2 15.83 16.76 16.15
N LEU A 3 16.35 17.87 15.63
CA LEU A 3 17.50 18.57 16.23
C LEU A 3 17.15 19.21 17.57
N HIS A 4 15.92 19.71 17.73
CA HIS A 4 15.49 20.33 18.98
C HIS A 4 15.17 19.30 20.07
N LYS A 5 14.49 18.20 19.73
CA LYS A 5 14.13 17.14 20.70
C LYS A 5 15.34 16.33 21.17
N GLY A 6 16.32 16.11 20.28
CA GLY A 6 17.55 15.37 20.62
C GLY A 6 18.53 16.10 21.53
N GLY A 7 18.31 17.38 21.81
CA GLY A 7 19.20 18.21 22.61
C GLY A 7 20.58 18.39 21.98
N LYS A 8 21.49 19.08 22.69
CA LYS A 8 22.84 19.38 22.18
C LYS A 8 23.69 18.17 21.81
N LYS A 9 23.44 17.00 22.45
CA LYS A 9 24.16 15.74 22.17
C LYS A 9 23.73 15.07 20.88
N MET A 10 22.52 15.37 20.41
CA MET A 10 21.93 14.81 19.17
C MET A 10 21.93 15.82 18.02
N ALA A 11 22.70 16.91 18.13
CA ALA A 11 22.88 17.88 17.03
C ALA A 11 23.27 17.18 15.72
N PHE A 12 23.49 17.93 14.66
CA PHE A 12 23.78 17.42 13.30
C PHE A 12 24.69 16.17 13.27
N ALA A 13 25.73 16.12 14.12
CA ALA A 13 26.63 14.95 14.19
C ALA A 13 25.90 13.64 14.56
N GLY A 14 24.92 13.71 15.46
CA GLY A 14 24.12 12.53 15.83
C GLY A 14 23.25 12.00 14.71
N VAL A 15 22.61 12.92 13.94
CA VAL A 15 21.79 12.53 12.78
C VAL A 15 22.65 11.96 11.65
N PHE A 16 23.85 12.48 11.44
CA PHE A 16 24.78 11.91 10.45
C PHE A 16 25.36 10.57 10.88
N ALA A 17 25.60 10.38 12.18
CA ALA A 17 26.11 9.11 12.70
C ALA A 17 25.05 7.98 12.65
N ARG A 18 23.77 8.35 12.80
CA ARG A 18 22.62 7.46 12.69
C ARG A 18 21.52 8.14 11.88
N PRO A 19 21.58 8.12 10.54
CA PRO A 19 20.51 8.69 9.73
C PRO A 19 19.19 7.96 9.95
N PRO A 20 18.03 8.67 9.83
CA PRO A 20 16.73 8.01 9.83
C PRO A 20 16.66 6.94 8.74
N LYS A 21 16.16 5.77 9.08
CA LYS A 21 16.08 4.62 8.16
C LYS A 21 14.85 4.65 7.26
N ASN A 22 13.80 5.35 7.68
CA ASN A 22 12.53 5.40 6.97
C ASN A 22 11.79 6.72 7.24
N SER A 23 10.72 6.97 6.50
CA SER A 23 9.92 8.18 6.64
C SER A 23 9.17 8.29 7.97
N HIS A 24 8.91 7.18 8.67
CA HIS A 24 8.31 7.18 9.99
C HIS A 24 9.23 7.88 11.00
N GLU A 25 10.51 7.54 11.03
CA GLU A 25 11.50 8.17 11.91
C GLU A 25 11.67 9.67 11.62
N VAL A 26 11.48 10.09 10.36
CA VAL A 26 11.51 11.51 9.97
C VAL A 26 10.28 12.25 10.44
N LEU A 27 9.10 11.66 10.26
CA LEU A 27 7.82 12.29 10.59
C LEU A 27 7.49 12.20 12.09
N GLN A 28 8.07 11.22 12.79
CA GLN A 28 7.89 10.99 14.23
C GLN A 28 9.27 11.02 14.93
N PRO A 29 9.77 12.21 15.27
CA PRO A 29 11.09 12.36 15.88
C PRO A 29 11.29 11.56 17.16
N ASP A 30 10.23 11.35 17.95
CA ASP A 30 10.29 10.57 19.17
C ASP A 30 10.56 9.10 18.88
N ALA A 31 9.98 8.54 17.80
CA ALA A 31 10.25 7.18 17.34
C ALA A 31 11.73 6.99 16.96
N TYR A 32 12.30 7.97 16.24
CA TYR A 32 13.73 7.98 15.93
C TYR A 32 14.61 8.03 17.18
N ILE A 33 14.32 8.95 18.12
CA ILE A 33 15.10 9.14 19.35
C ILE A 33 15.06 7.89 20.23
N ASN A 34 13.88 7.29 20.37
CA ASN A 34 13.65 6.10 21.18
C ASN A 34 14.09 4.80 20.49
N GLY A 35 14.48 4.85 19.20
CA GLY A 35 14.86 3.67 18.44
C GLY A 35 13.70 2.69 18.25
N GLU A 36 12.49 3.23 18.02
CA GLU A 36 11.30 2.42 17.80
C GLU A 36 11.49 1.53 16.56
N LYS A 37 11.19 0.22 16.74
CA LYS A 37 11.23 -0.74 15.64
C LYS A 37 9.82 -0.98 15.12
N LEU A 38 9.63 -0.78 13.84
CA LEU A 38 8.37 -1.14 13.18
C LEU A 38 8.32 -2.66 12.95
N PRO A 39 7.14 -3.29 13.14
CA PRO A 39 6.98 -4.69 12.82
C PRO A 39 7.17 -4.93 11.31
N PRO A 40 7.75 -6.06 10.91
CA PRO A 40 7.85 -6.41 9.50
C PRO A 40 6.46 -6.60 8.90
N VAL A 41 6.29 -6.20 7.65
CA VAL A 41 5.09 -6.47 6.88
C VAL A 41 5.39 -7.60 5.91
N ALA A 42 4.68 -8.71 6.05
CA ALA A 42 4.81 -9.85 5.18
C ALA A 42 3.87 -9.69 3.97
N ILE A 43 4.40 -9.88 2.78
CA ILE A 43 3.61 -10.07 1.56
C ILE A 43 3.50 -11.57 1.29
N PRO A 44 2.28 -12.09 1.07
CA PRO A 44 2.09 -13.47 0.68
C PRO A 44 2.88 -13.85 -0.57
N ASP A 45 3.53 -15.02 -0.58
CA ASP A 45 4.18 -15.53 -1.79
C ASP A 45 3.14 -16.10 -2.74
N LEU A 46 2.81 -15.33 -3.75
CA LEU A 46 1.83 -15.71 -4.76
C LEU A 46 2.46 -16.27 -6.05
N LYS A 47 3.78 -16.52 -6.08
CA LYS A 47 4.49 -16.93 -7.30
C LYS A 47 3.91 -18.19 -7.93
N GLN A 48 3.58 -19.20 -7.12
CA GLN A 48 3.00 -20.44 -7.64
C GLN A 48 1.57 -20.23 -8.17
N LEU A 49 0.80 -19.33 -7.54
CA LEU A 49 -0.56 -19.03 -7.93
C LEU A 49 -0.62 -18.21 -9.23
N LEU A 50 0.28 -17.25 -9.36
CA LEU A 50 0.29 -16.23 -10.42
C LEU A 50 1.16 -16.61 -11.63
N GLY A 51 2.08 -17.56 -11.47
CA GLY A 51 3.22 -17.80 -12.37
C GLY A 51 2.91 -18.06 -13.85
N ASN A 52 1.70 -18.51 -14.17
CA ASN A 52 1.31 -18.73 -15.55
C ASN A 52 0.76 -17.48 -16.24
N ASP A 53 0.15 -16.58 -15.49
CA ASP A 53 -0.62 -15.46 -16.03
C ASP A 53 0.02 -14.08 -15.73
N TYR A 54 0.91 -14.03 -14.73
CA TYR A 54 1.54 -12.80 -14.26
C TYR A 54 3.03 -12.99 -13.99
N ASP A 55 3.81 -11.95 -14.26
CA ASP A 55 5.22 -11.82 -13.83
C ASP A 55 5.34 -10.73 -12.77
N VAL A 56 6.23 -10.90 -11.80
CA VAL A 56 6.56 -9.83 -10.86
C VAL A 56 7.18 -8.68 -11.65
N TYR A 57 6.56 -7.51 -11.57
CA TYR A 57 7.04 -6.30 -12.22
C TYR A 57 7.94 -5.51 -11.29
N ASP A 58 7.50 -5.31 -10.03
CA ASP A 58 8.24 -4.58 -9.01
C ASP A 58 7.71 -4.87 -7.61
N SER A 59 8.54 -4.63 -6.59
CA SER A 59 8.15 -4.82 -5.19
C SER A 59 8.93 -3.88 -4.27
N GLY A 60 8.32 -3.48 -3.16
CA GLY A 60 8.97 -2.58 -2.22
C GLY A 60 8.11 -2.23 -1.02
N GLY A 61 8.58 -1.24 -0.26
CA GLY A 61 7.86 -0.71 0.88
C GLY A 61 7.15 0.60 0.56
N ILE A 62 6.03 0.81 1.23
CA ILE A 62 5.30 2.07 1.25
C ILE A 62 5.51 2.68 2.63
N GLY A 63 6.15 3.85 2.70
CA GLY A 63 6.44 4.54 3.94
C GLY A 63 5.28 5.37 4.48
N GLN A 64 5.42 5.86 5.72
CA GLN A 64 4.40 6.74 6.33
C GLN A 64 4.17 8.02 5.52
N LEU A 65 5.21 8.57 4.88
CA LEU A 65 5.10 9.78 4.04
C LEU A 65 4.24 9.52 2.81
N ASP A 66 4.40 8.35 2.19
CA ASP A 66 3.67 7.96 0.99
C ASP A 66 2.18 7.77 1.31
N VAL A 67 1.90 7.09 2.43
CA VAL A 67 0.53 6.92 2.94
C VAL A 67 -0.08 8.28 3.28
N ARG A 68 0.67 9.19 3.93
CA ARG A 68 0.21 10.55 4.23
C ARG A 68 -0.12 11.33 2.96
N ALA A 69 0.69 11.20 1.91
CA ALA A 69 0.44 11.83 0.62
C ALA A 69 -0.83 11.29 -0.03
N LEU A 70 -1.00 9.95 -0.06
CA LEU A 70 -2.19 9.29 -0.56
C LEU A 70 -3.46 9.76 0.17
N LEU A 71 -3.41 9.78 1.51
CA LEU A 71 -4.52 10.23 2.35
C LEU A 71 -4.89 11.70 2.09
N LYS A 72 -3.90 12.58 1.89
CA LYS A 72 -4.15 14.01 1.60
C LYS A 72 -4.68 14.26 0.21
N GLN A 73 -4.38 13.38 -0.72
CA GLN A 73 -4.81 13.52 -2.10
C GLN A 73 -6.30 13.22 -2.28
N PHE A 74 -6.81 12.20 -1.59
CA PHE A 74 -8.18 11.71 -1.74
C PHE A 74 -9.06 11.93 -0.50
N GLY A 75 -8.54 12.58 0.54
CA GLY A 75 -9.24 12.78 1.81
C GLY A 75 -9.03 14.15 2.41
N GLU A 76 -9.55 14.34 3.62
CA GLU A 76 -9.40 15.57 4.39
C GLU A 76 -8.03 15.65 5.05
N ARG A 77 -7.34 16.79 4.91
CA ARG A 77 -5.96 16.98 5.40
C ARG A 77 -5.76 16.64 6.88
N LYS A 78 -6.71 17.00 7.73
CA LYS A 78 -6.60 16.75 9.18
C LYS A 78 -6.68 15.26 9.49
N ILE A 79 -7.66 14.57 8.91
CA ILE A 79 -7.84 13.12 9.07
C ILE A 79 -6.62 12.38 8.52
N ALA A 80 -6.05 12.87 7.41
CA ALA A 80 -4.87 12.29 6.79
C ALA A 80 -3.64 12.30 7.72
N ASP A 81 -3.39 13.40 8.43
CA ASP A 81 -2.25 13.50 9.33
C ASP A 81 -2.42 12.58 10.56
N ASP A 82 -3.62 12.53 11.14
CA ASP A 82 -3.93 11.67 12.28
C ASP A 82 -3.84 10.19 11.89
N LEU A 83 -4.45 9.81 10.76
CA LEU A 83 -4.44 8.43 10.30
C LEU A 83 -3.03 7.98 9.90
N ALA A 84 -2.27 8.81 9.17
CA ALA A 84 -0.89 8.49 8.82
C ALA A 84 0.00 8.26 10.05
N SER A 85 -0.26 8.94 11.17
CA SER A 85 0.49 8.75 12.41
C SER A 85 0.27 7.37 13.05
N ALA A 86 -0.82 6.70 12.70
CA ALA A 86 -1.13 5.34 13.15
C ALA A 86 -0.57 4.24 12.23
N TRP A 87 0.08 4.59 11.12
CA TRP A 87 0.72 3.63 10.24
C TRP A 87 1.93 2.99 10.92
N GLN A 88 2.11 1.66 10.72
CA GLN A 88 3.21 0.88 11.28
C GLN A 88 4.02 0.11 10.24
N GLY A 89 3.58 0.07 9.00
CA GLY A 89 4.28 -0.62 7.95
C GLY A 89 3.44 -0.74 6.68
N GLY A 90 4.10 -0.88 5.54
CA GLY A 90 3.44 -1.12 4.27
C GLY A 90 4.43 -1.72 3.27
N ALA A 91 3.95 -2.71 2.52
CA ALA A 91 4.71 -3.35 1.47
C ALA A 91 3.79 -3.65 0.28
N TYR A 92 4.34 -3.65 -0.93
CA TYR A 92 3.59 -3.91 -2.13
C TYR A 92 4.37 -4.81 -3.10
N VAL A 93 3.64 -5.49 -3.95
CA VAL A 93 4.14 -6.13 -5.16
C VAL A 93 3.23 -5.75 -6.30
N THR A 94 3.80 -5.31 -7.41
CA THR A 94 3.11 -5.14 -8.67
C THR A 94 3.45 -6.28 -9.62
N PHE A 95 2.48 -6.66 -10.43
CA PHE A 95 2.57 -7.75 -11.37
C PHE A 95 2.20 -7.27 -12.75
N HIS A 96 2.99 -7.67 -13.76
CA HIS A 96 2.66 -7.46 -15.16
C HIS A 96 1.84 -8.63 -15.67
N ARG A 97 0.75 -8.36 -16.37
CA ARG A 97 -0.09 -9.37 -17.00
C ARG A 97 0.60 -9.87 -18.28
N LYS A 98 0.81 -11.18 -18.41
CA LYS A 98 1.48 -11.78 -19.58
C LYS A 98 0.69 -11.68 -20.88
N ASP A 99 -0.62 -11.45 -20.79
CA ASP A 99 -1.49 -11.19 -21.95
C ASP A 99 -1.38 -9.74 -22.49
N LYS A 100 -0.57 -8.89 -21.84
CA LYS A 100 -0.35 -7.49 -22.21
C LYS A 100 1.06 -7.28 -22.77
N PRO A 101 1.26 -6.22 -23.61
CA PRO A 101 2.58 -5.87 -24.13
C PRO A 101 3.58 -5.59 -22.99
N ALA A 102 4.82 -6.02 -23.18
CA ALA A 102 5.92 -5.66 -22.30
C ALA A 102 6.85 -4.66 -23.03
N PRO A 103 7.32 -3.56 -22.40
CA PRO A 103 6.96 -3.14 -21.03
C PRO A 103 5.50 -2.68 -20.91
N ALA A 104 4.98 -2.68 -19.69
CA ALA A 104 3.63 -2.18 -19.40
C ALA A 104 3.45 -0.75 -19.97
N ALA A 105 2.45 -0.58 -20.83
CA ALA A 105 2.18 0.71 -21.49
C ALA A 105 1.27 1.61 -20.62
N THR A 106 0.46 0.99 -19.78
CA THR A 106 -0.51 1.67 -18.91
C THR A 106 -0.64 0.96 -17.57
N THR A 107 -1.26 1.63 -16.58
CA THR A 107 -1.59 1.02 -15.28
C THR A 107 -2.56 -0.14 -15.39
N ALA A 108 -3.38 -0.18 -16.44
CA ALA A 108 -4.29 -1.30 -16.71
C ALA A 108 -3.56 -2.61 -17.08
N ASP A 109 -2.27 -2.54 -17.40
CA ASP A 109 -1.42 -3.70 -17.71
C ASP A 109 -0.79 -4.30 -16.44
N LEU A 110 -0.94 -3.60 -15.30
CA LEU A 110 -0.37 -3.97 -14.01
C LEU A 110 -1.48 -4.33 -13.01
N ALA A 111 -1.19 -5.32 -12.18
CA ALA A 111 -1.97 -5.63 -10.99
C ALA A 111 -1.16 -5.33 -9.72
N LEU A 112 -1.83 -5.01 -8.62
CA LEU A 112 -1.21 -4.61 -7.36
C LEU A 112 -1.70 -5.50 -6.21
N LEU A 113 -0.77 -5.98 -5.40
CA LEU A 113 -1.04 -6.44 -4.04
C LEU A 113 -0.33 -5.49 -3.07
N TYR A 114 -1.08 -4.88 -2.17
CA TYR A 114 -0.57 -3.99 -1.14
C TYR A 114 -1.03 -4.45 0.24
N VAL A 115 -0.10 -4.53 1.18
CA VAL A 115 -0.36 -4.86 2.58
C VAL A 115 0.11 -3.71 3.45
N SER A 116 -0.75 -3.25 4.34
CA SER A 116 -0.41 -2.22 5.33
C SER A 116 -0.76 -2.69 6.74
N ARG A 117 -0.02 -2.21 7.74
CA ARG A 117 -0.25 -2.49 9.16
C ARG A 117 -0.48 -1.20 9.93
N TRP A 118 -1.38 -1.26 10.90
CA TRP A 118 -1.86 -0.11 11.65
C TRP A 118 -1.76 -0.32 13.17
N LYS A 119 -1.61 0.75 13.93
CA LYS A 119 -1.49 0.69 15.40
C LYS A 119 -2.73 0.11 16.06
N THR A 120 -3.90 0.33 15.52
CA THR A 120 -5.19 -0.08 16.11
C THR A 120 -6.15 -0.63 15.07
N PRO A 121 -7.11 -1.48 15.49
CA PRO A 121 -8.18 -1.94 14.58
C PRO A 121 -8.96 -0.80 13.94
N GLN A 122 -9.19 0.31 14.69
CA GLN A 122 -9.91 1.48 14.21
C GLN A 122 -9.14 2.22 13.11
N ALA A 123 -7.81 2.33 13.24
CA ALA A 123 -6.97 2.93 12.20
C ALA A 123 -6.97 2.06 10.93
N ALA A 124 -6.91 0.74 11.07
CA ALA A 124 -7.04 -0.20 9.95
C ALA A 124 -8.40 -0.05 9.25
N GLU A 125 -9.49 0.01 10.02
CA GLU A 125 -10.84 0.23 9.50
C GLU A 125 -10.97 1.58 8.77
N HIS A 126 -10.44 2.65 9.36
CA HIS A 126 -10.46 3.97 8.73
C HIS A 126 -9.70 3.97 7.40
N PHE A 127 -8.53 3.33 7.36
CA PHE A 127 -7.77 3.21 6.12
C PHE A 127 -8.51 2.37 5.08
N ALA A 128 -9.07 1.22 5.45
CA ALA A 128 -9.84 0.37 4.53
C ALA A 128 -11.03 1.12 3.93
N ARG A 129 -11.79 1.87 4.75
CA ARG A 129 -12.90 2.71 4.28
C ARG A 129 -12.43 3.85 3.39
N PHE A 130 -11.35 4.53 3.77
CA PHE A 130 -10.74 5.58 2.96
C PHE A 130 -10.33 5.04 1.59
N TYR A 131 -9.59 3.91 1.56
CA TYR A 131 -9.10 3.32 0.32
C TYR A 131 -10.26 2.92 -0.59
N THR A 132 -11.29 2.27 -0.04
CA THR A 132 -12.52 1.90 -0.74
C THR A 132 -13.22 3.14 -1.34
N GLY A 133 -13.34 4.22 -0.58
CA GLY A 133 -13.94 5.47 -1.06
C GLY A 133 -13.12 6.17 -2.16
N ALA A 134 -11.81 6.07 -2.11
CA ALA A 134 -10.91 6.68 -3.09
C ALA A 134 -10.97 5.99 -4.47
N VAL A 135 -11.45 4.73 -4.56
CA VAL A 135 -11.54 3.99 -5.83
C VAL A 135 -12.37 4.74 -6.86
N SER A 136 -13.50 5.31 -6.47
CA SER A 136 -14.38 6.06 -7.38
C SER A 136 -13.74 7.33 -7.96
N GLN A 137 -12.70 7.85 -7.31
CA GLN A 137 -11.94 9.02 -7.79
C GLN A 137 -10.77 8.62 -8.69
N ARG A 138 -10.33 7.36 -8.59
CA ARG A 138 -9.15 6.84 -9.30
C ARG A 138 -9.51 6.14 -10.62
N TYR A 139 -10.69 5.56 -10.70
CA TYR A 139 -11.17 4.77 -11.85
C TYR A 139 -12.31 5.49 -12.57
N ARG A 140 -12.45 5.25 -13.87
CA ARG A 140 -13.54 5.83 -14.68
C ARG A 140 -14.90 5.27 -14.31
N SER A 141 -14.91 3.98 -13.94
CA SER A 141 -16.08 3.29 -13.42
C SER A 141 -15.71 2.58 -12.12
N ALA A 142 -16.57 2.70 -11.12
CA ALA A 142 -16.43 2.03 -9.83
C ALA A 142 -17.80 1.65 -9.32
N THR A 143 -18.07 0.34 -9.21
CA THR A 143 -19.36 -0.16 -8.75
C THR A 143 -19.13 -1.14 -7.60
N ALA A 144 -19.70 -0.84 -6.44
CA ALA A 144 -19.64 -1.74 -5.29
C ALA A 144 -20.28 -3.10 -5.63
N GLN A 145 -19.61 -4.16 -5.24
CA GLN A 145 -20.08 -5.53 -5.40
C GLN A 145 -20.23 -6.18 -4.03
N PRO A 146 -21.13 -7.17 -3.88
CA PRO A 146 -21.15 -7.98 -2.68
C PRO A 146 -19.79 -8.64 -2.45
N ALA A 147 -19.22 -8.44 -1.26
CA ALA A 147 -18.01 -9.16 -0.90
C ALA A 147 -18.30 -10.66 -0.82
N PRO A 148 -17.35 -11.52 -1.24
CA PRO A 148 -17.53 -12.96 -1.12
C PRO A 148 -17.81 -13.37 0.33
N ALA A 149 -18.82 -14.19 0.52
CA ALA A 149 -19.14 -14.73 1.84
C ALA A 149 -17.94 -15.52 2.37
N CYS A 150 -17.59 -15.27 3.60
CA CYS A 150 -16.54 -15.99 4.31
C CYS A 150 -17.07 -16.36 5.70
N ALA A 151 -16.81 -17.57 6.16
CA ALA A 151 -17.21 -18.05 7.49
C ALA A 151 -16.01 -18.75 8.15
N GLY A 152 -15.72 -18.40 9.39
CA GLY A 152 -14.64 -19.00 10.17
C GLY A 152 -13.59 -18.02 10.65
N SER A 153 -12.62 -18.51 11.41
CA SER A 153 -11.55 -17.70 12.03
C SER A 153 -10.50 -17.17 11.04
N SER A 154 -10.44 -17.73 9.84
CA SER A 154 -9.53 -17.31 8.76
C SER A 154 -10.15 -16.25 7.84
N CYS A 155 -11.24 -15.62 8.25
CA CYS A 155 -11.91 -14.59 7.48
C CYS A 155 -11.42 -13.21 7.86
N PRO A 156 -11.39 -12.25 6.89
CA PRO A 156 -11.16 -10.85 7.21
C PRO A 156 -12.29 -10.33 8.13
N VAL A 157 -11.97 -9.38 8.98
CA VAL A 157 -12.92 -8.67 9.86
C VAL A 157 -13.93 -7.89 9.03
N ALA A 158 -13.45 -7.29 7.93
CA ALA A 158 -14.26 -6.59 6.96
C ALA A 158 -13.67 -6.78 5.56
N SER A 159 -14.54 -6.82 4.54
CA SER A 159 -14.14 -6.91 3.14
C SER A 159 -15.03 -6.02 2.29
N ALA A 160 -14.43 -5.31 1.33
CA ALA A 160 -15.14 -4.55 0.30
C ALA A 160 -14.62 -4.95 -1.07
N GLN A 161 -15.51 -5.07 -2.04
CA GLN A 161 -15.18 -5.34 -3.43
C GLN A 161 -15.81 -4.30 -4.33
N ILE A 162 -15.01 -3.73 -5.23
CA ILE A 162 -15.44 -2.73 -6.20
C ILE A 162 -15.03 -3.23 -7.59
N ALA A 163 -15.99 -3.35 -8.50
CA ALA A 163 -15.71 -3.61 -9.91
C ALA A 163 -15.26 -2.32 -10.57
N THR A 164 -14.17 -2.36 -11.32
CA THR A 164 -13.64 -1.26 -12.13
C THR A 164 -13.39 -1.72 -13.57
N GLU A 165 -13.13 -0.78 -14.48
CA GLU A 165 -12.78 -1.11 -15.86
C GLU A 165 -11.43 -1.83 -16.01
N GLU A 166 -10.56 -1.75 -15.00
CA GLU A 166 -9.24 -2.41 -15.00
C GLU A 166 -9.23 -3.74 -14.25
N GLY A 167 -10.37 -4.13 -13.66
CA GLY A 167 -10.52 -5.32 -12.83
C GLY A 167 -11.06 -5.00 -11.43
N PRO A 168 -11.29 -5.99 -10.59
CA PRO A 168 -11.78 -5.75 -9.24
C PRO A 168 -10.71 -5.10 -8.36
N VAL A 169 -11.16 -4.20 -7.49
CA VAL A 169 -10.42 -3.72 -6.32
C VAL A 169 -11.04 -4.36 -5.09
N ILE A 170 -10.24 -5.07 -4.32
CA ILE A 170 -10.68 -5.77 -3.12
C ILE A 170 -9.86 -5.26 -1.95
N VAL A 171 -10.54 -4.82 -0.88
CA VAL A 171 -9.94 -4.28 0.34
C VAL A 171 -10.40 -5.14 1.51
N GLU A 172 -9.47 -5.77 2.20
CA GLU A 172 -9.74 -6.65 3.34
C GLU A 172 -9.01 -6.16 4.59
N GLN A 173 -9.77 -5.97 5.68
CA GLN A 173 -9.22 -5.71 7.00
C GLN A 173 -9.09 -7.02 7.78
N TRP A 174 -7.94 -7.25 8.39
CA TRP A 174 -7.65 -8.45 9.16
C TRP A 174 -7.52 -8.19 10.66
N ALA A 175 -7.68 -9.23 11.47
CA ALA A 175 -7.70 -9.13 12.93
C ALA A 175 -6.38 -8.66 13.55
N ASP A 176 -5.26 -8.79 12.85
CA ASP A 176 -3.94 -8.31 13.25
C ASP A 176 -3.68 -6.84 12.93
N ASN A 177 -4.75 -6.08 12.64
CA ASN A 177 -4.72 -4.67 12.20
C ASN A 177 -4.06 -4.46 10.83
N SER A 178 -3.92 -5.50 10.03
CA SER A 178 -3.49 -5.32 8.64
C SER A 178 -4.67 -5.03 7.72
N VAL A 179 -4.36 -4.32 6.63
CA VAL A 179 -5.28 -4.13 5.50
C VAL A 179 -4.57 -4.63 4.25
N VAL A 180 -5.22 -5.54 3.56
CA VAL A 180 -4.75 -6.10 2.29
C VAL A 180 -5.60 -5.53 1.17
N VAL A 181 -4.93 -5.02 0.15
CA VAL A 181 -5.56 -4.48 -1.05
C VAL A 181 -5.06 -5.26 -2.26
N SER A 182 -5.96 -5.78 -3.07
CA SER A 182 -5.66 -6.33 -4.39
C SER A 182 -6.40 -5.53 -5.45
N GLU A 183 -5.68 -5.09 -6.50
CA GLU A 183 -6.23 -4.28 -7.60
C GLU A 183 -5.86 -4.85 -8.97
N SER A 184 -6.78 -4.73 -9.90
CA SER A 184 -6.58 -4.96 -11.34
C SER A 184 -6.14 -6.37 -11.72
N PHE A 185 -6.26 -7.35 -10.83
CA PHE A 185 -6.23 -8.75 -11.23
C PHE A 185 -7.50 -9.09 -12.02
N ASP A 186 -7.44 -10.09 -12.90
CA ASP A 186 -8.68 -10.63 -13.44
C ASP A 186 -9.53 -11.25 -12.33
N SER A 187 -10.85 -11.31 -12.54
CA SER A 187 -11.78 -11.73 -11.49
C SER A 187 -11.53 -13.15 -10.98
N SER A 188 -11.04 -14.05 -11.83
CA SER A 188 -10.73 -15.42 -11.43
C SER A 188 -9.49 -15.48 -10.56
N MET A 189 -8.47 -14.70 -10.91
CA MET A 189 -7.23 -14.59 -10.14
C MET A 189 -7.45 -13.88 -8.82
N ALA A 190 -8.24 -12.80 -8.81
CA ALA A 190 -8.60 -12.11 -7.57
C ALA A 190 -9.29 -13.07 -6.58
N ALA A 191 -10.21 -13.91 -7.04
CA ALA A 191 -10.86 -14.93 -6.19
C ALA A 191 -9.86 -15.97 -5.65
N LYS A 192 -8.90 -16.42 -6.47
CA LYS A 192 -7.84 -17.35 -6.03
C LYS A 192 -6.92 -16.72 -4.98
N ILE A 193 -6.54 -15.45 -5.17
CA ILE A 193 -5.72 -14.69 -4.20
C ILE A 193 -6.46 -14.61 -2.87
N GLN A 194 -7.74 -14.23 -2.88
CA GLN A 194 -8.53 -14.18 -1.65
C GLN A 194 -8.62 -15.54 -0.95
N SER A 195 -8.84 -16.62 -1.70
CA SER A 195 -8.84 -17.97 -1.14
C SER A 195 -7.48 -18.29 -0.49
N ALA A 196 -6.38 -18.05 -1.19
CA ALA A 196 -5.05 -18.32 -0.69
C ALA A 196 -4.69 -17.51 0.58
N LEU A 197 -5.16 -16.26 0.67
CA LEU A 197 -5.00 -15.43 1.87
C LEU A 197 -5.78 -16.01 3.06
N ARG A 198 -7.00 -16.48 2.84
CA ARG A 198 -7.88 -17.05 3.88
C ARG A 198 -7.43 -18.42 4.35
N ASP A 199 -6.97 -19.27 3.42
CA ASP A 199 -6.49 -20.61 3.73
C ASP A 199 -5.10 -20.66 4.34
N GLY A 200 -4.42 -19.49 4.43
CA GLY A 200 -3.05 -19.39 4.90
C GLY A 200 -2.02 -20.04 3.96
N SER A 201 -2.44 -20.54 2.79
CA SER A 201 -1.56 -21.16 1.80
C SER A 201 -0.59 -20.15 1.16
N ALA A 202 -0.95 -18.87 1.20
CA ALA A 202 -0.08 -17.77 0.80
C ALA A 202 1.01 -17.42 1.84
N GLY A 203 1.03 -18.08 3.01
CA GLY A 203 1.83 -17.65 4.16
C GLY A 203 3.14 -18.37 4.40
N ALA A 204 3.41 -19.50 3.73
CA ALA A 204 4.58 -20.34 4.06
C ALA A 204 5.93 -19.71 3.66
N HIS A 205 5.97 -18.76 2.74
CA HIS A 205 7.17 -18.06 2.26
C HIS A 205 6.89 -16.57 2.04
N ALA A 206 6.30 -15.91 3.03
CA ALA A 206 6.11 -14.47 2.97
C ALA A 206 7.47 -13.78 2.81
N ALA A 207 7.64 -13.00 1.75
CA ALA A 207 8.77 -12.11 1.64
C ALA A 207 8.61 -11.04 2.73
N ASN A 208 9.44 -11.12 3.75
CA ASN A 208 9.47 -10.13 4.82
C ASN A 208 10.25 -8.92 4.29
N TYR A 209 9.53 -7.87 3.92
CA TYR A 209 10.15 -6.58 3.66
C TYR A 209 10.39 -5.90 5.00
N SER A 210 11.62 -5.94 5.49
CA SER A 210 12.00 -5.09 6.61
C SER A 210 12.08 -3.66 6.14
N GLN A 211 11.51 -2.73 6.90
CA GLN A 211 11.64 -1.29 6.63
C GLN A 211 13.11 -0.82 6.60
N GLU A 212 14.03 -1.66 7.10
CA GLU A 212 15.48 -1.40 7.11
C GLU A 212 16.15 -1.67 5.74
N GLU A 213 15.59 -2.56 4.92
CA GLU A 213 16.12 -2.89 3.59
C GLU A 213 15.67 -1.92 2.50
N ILE A 214 14.69 -1.07 2.79
CA ILE A 214 14.29 0.01 1.90
C ILE A 214 15.27 1.15 2.11
N GLY A 215 16.43 1.01 1.48
CA GLY A 215 17.45 2.07 1.47
C GLY A 215 16.81 3.40 1.10
N LEU A 216 17.39 4.49 1.64
CA LEU A 216 17.03 5.88 1.35
C LEU A 216 17.19 6.26 -0.14
N GLY A 217 16.88 5.37 -1.05
CA GLY A 217 16.63 5.66 -2.45
C GLY A 217 15.35 6.49 -2.59
N LEU A 218 15.30 7.62 -1.91
CA LEU A 218 14.16 8.54 -1.82
C LEU A 218 13.73 9.11 -3.17
N PHE A 219 14.46 8.83 -4.27
CA PHE A 219 14.19 9.44 -5.57
C PHE A 219 14.41 8.54 -6.79
N ASP A 220 14.72 7.26 -6.61
CA ASP A 220 14.99 6.37 -7.74
C ASP A 220 14.30 5.00 -7.58
N VAL A 221 13.02 5.02 -7.21
CA VAL A 221 12.22 3.82 -7.10
C VAL A 221 11.25 3.78 -8.28
N PRO A 222 11.52 2.94 -9.30
CA PRO A 222 10.60 2.73 -10.42
C PRO A 222 9.17 2.44 -9.98
N ALA A 223 9.02 1.86 -8.83
CA ALA A 223 7.74 1.49 -8.23
C ALA A 223 6.95 2.62 -7.60
N PHE A 224 7.61 3.54 -6.90
CA PHE A 224 6.92 4.76 -6.48
C PHE A 224 6.49 5.56 -7.72
N ARG A 225 7.26 5.46 -8.78
CA ARG A 225 6.92 6.00 -10.08
C ARG A 225 5.72 5.25 -10.67
N ALA A 226 5.67 3.94 -10.67
CA ALA A 226 4.52 3.16 -11.15
C ALA A 226 3.27 3.34 -10.25
N PHE A 227 3.45 3.38 -8.91
CA PHE A 227 2.38 3.68 -7.96
C PHE A 227 1.97 5.17 -8.05
N ALA A 228 2.92 6.10 -8.12
CA ALA A 228 2.66 7.53 -8.28
C ALA A 228 2.27 7.88 -9.72
N GLU A 229 2.76 7.20 -10.74
CA GLU A 229 2.32 7.36 -12.13
C GLU A 229 0.96 6.70 -12.35
N GLY A 230 0.64 5.59 -11.72
CA GLY A 230 -0.71 5.04 -11.68
C GLY A 230 -1.70 6.00 -10.99
N ILE A 231 -1.29 6.62 -9.91
CA ILE A 231 -2.03 7.67 -9.23
C ILE A 231 -1.84 9.02 -9.95
N GLY A 232 -0.63 9.38 -10.34
CA GLY A 232 -0.28 10.68 -10.90
C GLY A 232 -0.67 10.87 -12.37
N ALA A 233 -0.67 9.83 -13.20
CA ALA A 233 -1.12 9.93 -14.60
C ALA A 233 -2.63 10.18 -14.68
N LYS A 234 -3.41 9.59 -13.76
CA LYS A 234 -4.86 9.86 -13.66
C LYS A 234 -5.13 11.29 -13.19
N ILE A 235 -4.27 11.86 -12.34
CA ILE A 235 -4.37 13.25 -11.87
C ILE A 235 -3.98 14.24 -12.95
N ALA A 236 -2.88 13.99 -13.67
CA ALA A 236 -2.45 14.83 -14.77
C ALA A 236 -3.51 14.89 -15.90
N GLN A 237 -4.16 13.77 -16.21
CA GLN A 237 -5.28 13.74 -17.16
C GLN A 237 -6.50 14.54 -16.66
N GLU A 238 -6.77 14.53 -15.37
CA GLU A 238 -7.90 15.25 -14.80
C GLU A 238 -7.65 16.76 -14.68
N ILE A 239 -6.40 17.17 -14.38
CA ILE A 239 -5.98 18.58 -14.39
C ILE A 239 -6.08 19.16 -15.82
N VAL A 240 -5.61 18.42 -16.83
CA VAL A 240 -5.72 18.84 -18.25
C VAL A 240 -7.19 18.93 -18.69
N ARG A 241 -8.04 18.01 -18.23
CA ARG A 241 -9.47 18.00 -18.57
C ARG A 241 -10.26 19.14 -17.89
N ASN A 242 -9.85 19.57 -16.69
CA ASN A 242 -10.49 20.64 -15.94
C ASN A 242 -9.94 22.04 -16.27
N SER A 243 -8.74 22.15 -16.86
CA SER A 243 -8.18 23.43 -17.35
C SER A 243 -8.61 23.81 -18.78
N GLY A 244 -9.39 22.94 -19.43
CA GLY A 244 -9.96 23.18 -20.76
C GLY A 244 -11.45 23.53 -20.78
N ARG A 245 -12.02 23.94 -19.62
CA ARG A 245 -13.37 24.48 -19.51
C ARG A 245 -13.37 25.90 -19.03
#